data_9378e1174990a1b43d3a296653c247d6
#
_entry.id   9378e1174990a1b43d3a296653c247d6
#
_cell.length_a   1.000
_cell.length_b   1.000
_cell.length_c   1.000
_cell.angle_alpha   90.00
_cell.angle_beta   90.00
_cell.angle_gamma   90.00
#
_symmetry.space_group_name_H-M   'P 1'
#
loop_
_entity.id
_entity.type
_entity.pdbx_description
1 polymer ?
#
loop_
_entity_poly.entity_id
_entity_poly.type
_entity_poly.pdbx_seq_one_letter_code
_entity_poly.pdbx_strand_id
1 'polypeptide(L)'
;MKTRLLYKFTKTEHALSFLKDGLIKIATLKDLNDPYDLVPCIVDAPPGFSIGAEKYRALSLDWLSERHGLMCMSATCSDPVLWAHYADCHRGVALELNPEDDPNVFDVEYADERVAIPFAKIADPSRFLPEDMTALLRRKCRSWQYEKEVRFIMPLTYCTRRGDIFMLPLPDGFLHGIILGYGCPLDEQTVRQKLDGGRFSSAVIKRARLDDRTFEIHAVHNPDCK
;
A
#
# COMPACT_ATOMS: atom_id res chain seq x y z
N MET A 1 1.97 12.99 20.68
CA MET A 1 0.98 12.32 19.79
C MET A 1 1.35 10.85 19.72
N LYS A 2 0.39 9.91 19.67
CA LYS A 2 0.74 8.50 19.47
C LYS A 2 1.13 8.31 18.01
N THR A 3 2.35 7.88 17.75
CA THR A 3 2.84 7.51 16.43
C THR A 3 1.96 6.41 15.85
N ARG A 4 1.36 6.64 14.69
CA ARG A 4 0.56 5.65 13.96
C ARG A 4 1.49 4.80 13.11
N LEU A 5 1.70 3.54 13.49
CA LEU A 5 2.43 2.60 12.65
C LEU A 5 1.52 2.03 11.56
N LEU A 6 2.05 1.94 10.36
CA LEU A 6 1.41 1.33 9.21
C LEU A 6 2.26 0.15 8.71
N TYR A 7 1.63 -0.82 8.09
CA TYR A 7 2.26 -2.08 7.74
C TYR A 7 2.27 -2.29 6.22
N LYS A 8 3.45 -2.40 5.64
CA LYS A 8 3.65 -2.75 4.24
C LYS A 8 4.05 -4.21 4.14
N PHE A 9 3.12 -5.06 3.71
CA PHE A 9 3.39 -6.47 3.46
C PHE A 9 4.16 -6.65 2.15
N THR A 10 5.12 -7.58 2.13
CA THR A 10 5.93 -7.86 0.95
C THR A 10 6.61 -9.22 1.04
N LYS A 11 7.16 -9.69 -0.08
CA LYS A 11 7.99 -10.90 -0.11
C LYS A 11 9.34 -10.64 0.54
N THR A 12 9.98 -11.70 1.04
CA THR A 12 11.32 -11.62 1.65
C THR A 12 12.37 -11.01 0.74
N GLU A 13 12.38 -11.39 -0.55
CA GLU A 13 13.33 -10.86 -1.54
C GLU A 13 13.25 -9.34 -1.71
N HIS A 14 12.04 -8.79 -1.73
CA HIS A 14 11.83 -7.34 -1.85
C HIS A 14 12.21 -6.61 -0.57
N ALA A 15 11.93 -7.20 0.59
CA ALA A 15 12.37 -6.64 1.87
C ALA A 15 13.90 -6.60 1.96
N LEU A 16 14.59 -7.67 1.58
CA LEU A 16 16.05 -7.72 1.57
C LEU A 16 16.66 -6.70 0.59
N SER A 17 16.04 -6.50 -0.57
CA SER A 17 16.45 -5.44 -1.51
C SER A 17 16.29 -4.07 -0.89
N PHE A 18 15.15 -3.79 -0.25
CA PHE A 18 14.88 -2.54 0.45
C PHE A 18 15.91 -2.28 1.57
N LEU A 19 16.24 -3.28 2.38
CA LEU A 19 17.24 -3.13 3.43
C LEU A 19 18.64 -2.78 2.90
N LYS A 20 18.96 -3.22 1.68
CA LYS A 20 20.25 -2.96 1.04
C LYS A 20 20.38 -1.53 0.53
N ASP A 21 19.33 -0.98 -0.08
CA ASP A 21 19.42 0.28 -0.83
C ASP A 21 18.45 1.38 -0.34
N GLY A 22 17.56 1.06 0.60
CA GLY A 22 16.58 2.01 1.15
C GLY A 22 15.46 2.37 0.18
N LEU A 23 15.32 1.63 -0.93
CA LEU A 23 14.35 1.93 -1.97
C LEU A 23 13.16 0.97 -1.91
N ILE A 24 11.95 1.52 -1.81
CA ILE A 24 10.72 0.74 -1.82
C ILE A 24 10.01 0.85 -3.18
N LYS A 25 9.46 -0.27 -3.67
CA LYS A 25 8.66 -0.25 -4.91
C LYS A 25 7.39 0.54 -4.67
N ILE A 26 7.11 1.47 -5.59
CA ILE A 26 5.85 2.19 -5.68
C ILE A 26 5.02 1.57 -6.80
N ALA A 27 3.77 1.25 -6.48
CA ALA A 27 2.81 0.76 -7.44
C ALA A 27 2.29 1.92 -8.30
N THR A 28 2.07 1.65 -9.58
CA THR A 28 1.22 2.50 -10.41
C THR A 28 -0.24 2.03 -10.27
N LEU A 29 -1.16 2.81 -10.78
CA LEU A 29 -2.58 2.42 -10.74
C LEU A 29 -2.88 1.14 -11.55
N LYS A 30 -2.02 0.81 -12.51
CA LYS A 30 -2.09 -0.44 -13.28
C LYS A 30 -1.73 -1.67 -12.46
N ASP A 31 -0.95 -1.49 -11.40
CA ASP A 31 -0.51 -2.58 -10.52
C ASP A 31 -1.56 -2.96 -9.45
N LEU A 32 -2.68 -2.21 -9.35
CA LEU A 32 -3.73 -2.48 -8.36
C LEU A 32 -4.50 -3.76 -8.71
N ASN A 33 -4.74 -4.58 -7.68
CA ASN A 33 -5.41 -5.87 -7.82
C ASN A 33 -6.94 -5.79 -7.94
N ASP A 34 -7.56 -4.73 -7.41
CA ASP A 34 -9.00 -4.52 -7.54
C ASP A 34 -9.32 -3.87 -8.89
N PRO A 35 -10.08 -4.53 -9.79
CA PRO A 35 -10.45 -3.96 -11.10
C PRO A 35 -11.37 -2.73 -10.97
N TYR A 36 -11.99 -2.51 -9.81
CA TYR A 36 -12.85 -1.36 -9.57
C TYR A 36 -12.14 -0.17 -8.91
N ASP A 37 -10.88 -0.34 -8.50
CA ASP A 37 -10.11 0.79 -7.97
C ASP A 37 -10.09 1.94 -8.99
N LEU A 38 -10.43 3.15 -8.53
CA LEU A 38 -10.46 4.39 -9.32
C LEU A 38 -11.50 4.43 -10.46
N VAL A 39 -12.43 3.49 -10.49
CA VAL A 39 -13.50 3.47 -11.50
C VAL A 39 -14.76 4.12 -10.93
N PRO A 40 -15.14 5.33 -11.39
CA PRO A 40 -16.38 5.99 -10.94
C PRO A 40 -17.63 5.32 -11.47
N CYS A 41 -18.78 5.66 -10.88
CA CYS A 41 -20.07 5.56 -11.50
C CYS A 41 -20.35 6.88 -12.25
N ILE A 42 -20.49 6.82 -13.58
CA ILE A 42 -20.79 8.02 -14.38
C ILE A 42 -22.30 8.28 -14.31
N VAL A 43 -22.65 9.48 -13.84
CA VAL A 43 -24.05 9.92 -13.71
C VAL A 43 -24.36 11.07 -14.66
N ASP A 44 -25.64 11.35 -14.88
CA ASP A 44 -26.14 12.44 -15.74
C ASP A 44 -25.63 12.38 -17.19
N ALA A 45 -25.37 11.17 -17.69
CA ALA A 45 -24.97 10.98 -19.07
C ALA A 45 -26.17 11.18 -20.03
N PRO A 46 -25.94 11.75 -21.24
CA PRO A 46 -27.01 11.95 -22.19
C PRO A 46 -27.57 10.61 -22.69
N PRO A 47 -28.85 10.59 -23.15
CA PRO A 47 -29.46 9.40 -23.72
C PRO A 47 -28.59 8.77 -24.83
N GLY A 48 -28.41 7.45 -24.78
CA GLY A 48 -27.58 6.72 -25.73
C GLY A 48 -26.08 6.72 -25.42
N PHE A 49 -25.60 7.49 -24.45
CA PHE A 49 -24.23 7.36 -23.97
C PHE A 49 -24.10 6.16 -23.04
N SER A 50 -23.16 5.28 -23.35
CA SER A 50 -22.77 4.21 -22.44
C SER A 50 -21.28 3.98 -22.59
N ILE A 51 -20.56 4.17 -21.51
CA ILE A 51 -19.18 3.70 -21.37
C ILE A 51 -19.13 2.71 -20.22
N GLY A 52 -18.77 1.46 -20.53
CA GLY A 52 -18.59 0.44 -19.50
C GLY A 52 -17.41 0.77 -18.59
N ALA A 53 -17.45 0.25 -17.35
CA ALA A 53 -16.38 0.43 -16.36
C ALA A 53 -15.00 0.03 -16.91
N GLU A 54 -14.92 -1.06 -17.67
CA GLU A 54 -13.67 -1.54 -18.28
C GLU A 54 -13.08 -0.53 -19.27
N LYS A 55 -13.90 0.03 -20.15
CA LYS A 55 -13.45 1.02 -21.13
C LYS A 55 -13.02 2.33 -20.45
N TYR A 56 -13.76 2.78 -19.44
CA TYR A 56 -13.37 3.93 -18.66
C TYR A 56 -12.03 3.70 -17.96
N ARG A 57 -11.87 2.53 -17.29
CA ARG A 57 -10.62 2.15 -16.64
C ARG A 57 -9.44 2.18 -17.62
N ALA A 58 -9.61 1.58 -18.82
CA ALA A 58 -8.54 1.56 -19.82
C ALA A 58 -8.11 2.98 -20.25
N LEU A 59 -9.05 3.91 -20.40
CA LEU A 59 -8.76 5.29 -20.82
C LEU A 59 -8.13 6.14 -19.69
N SER A 60 -8.54 5.93 -18.44
CA SER A 60 -8.08 6.73 -17.30
C SER A 60 -6.78 6.23 -16.68
N LEU A 61 -6.55 4.91 -16.70
CA LEU A 61 -5.37 4.30 -16.07
C LEU A 61 -4.05 4.76 -16.70
N ASP A 62 -4.02 4.92 -18.03
CA ASP A 62 -2.79 5.36 -18.69
C ASP A 62 -2.37 6.74 -18.20
N TRP A 63 -3.30 7.70 -18.24
CA TRP A 63 -3.04 9.06 -17.84
C TRP A 63 -2.62 9.21 -16.36
N LEU A 64 -3.31 8.50 -15.47
CA LEU A 64 -3.04 8.54 -14.03
C LEU A 64 -1.75 7.79 -13.67
N SER A 65 -1.54 6.61 -14.28
CA SER A 65 -0.36 5.76 -14.01
C SER A 65 0.95 6.36 -14.49
N GLU A 66 0.91 7.31 -15.42
CA GLU A 66 2.09 8.04 -15.86
C GLU A 66 2.52 9.15 -14.89
N ARG A 67 1.64 9.57 -14.00
CA ARG A 67 1.85 10.76 -13.13
C ARG A 67 1.91 10.45 -11.65
N HIS A 68 1.14 9.47 -11.21
CA HIS A 68 0.97 9.18 -9.78
C HIS A 68 1.30 7.72 -9.48
N GLY A 69 1.99 7.56 -8.37
CA GLY A 69 2.23 6.27 -7.75
C GLY A 69 1.60 6.21 -6.37
N LEU A 70 1.44 5.01 -5.87
CA LEU A 70 0.92 4.80 -4.54
C LEU A 70 1.63 3.65 -3.82
N MET A 71 1.72 3.81 -2.52
CA MET A 71 2.14 2.76 -1.60
C MET A 71 0.94 2.38 -0.73
N CYS A 72 0.41 1.19 -0.95
CA CYS A 72 -0.65 0.62 -0.13
C CYS A 72 -0.05 0.01 1.13
N MET A 73 -0.58 0.40 2.26
CA MET A 73 -0.23 -0.07 3.60
C MET A 73 -1.51 -0.48 4.32
N SER A 74 -1.38 -1.19 5.42
CA SER A 74 -2.51 -1.50 6.31
C SER A 74 -2.32 -0.82 7.66
N ALA A 75 -3.42 -0.47 8.31
CA ALA A 75 -3.43 -0.01 9.70
C ALA A 75 -3.31 -1.17 10.72
N THR A 76 -3.22 -2.42 10.25
CA THR A 76 -3.09 -3.61 11.11
C THR A 76 -2.14 -4.63 10.52
N CYS A 77 -1.47 -5.39 11.38
CA CYS A 77 -0.71 -6.58 11.00
C CYS A 77 -1.32 -7.88 11.56
N SER A 78 -2.47 -7.80 12.24
CA SER A 78 -3.07 -8.95 12.93
C SER A 78 -3.97 -9.82 12.05
N ASP A 79 -4.40 -9.34 10.89
CA ASP A 79 -5.32 -10.06 10.01
C ASP A 79 -4.57 -11.12 9.18
N PRO A 80 -4.89 -12.43 9.30
CA PRO A 80 -4.20 -13.50 8.58
C PRO A 80 -4.41 -13.44 7.06
N VAL A 81 -5.49 -12.83 6.58
CA VAL A 81 -5.77 -12.71 5.15
C VAL A 81 -4.76 -11.76 4.49
N LEU A 82 -4.33 -10.69 5.18
CA LEU A 82 -3.27 -9.80 4.70
C LEU A 82 -1.95 -10.55 4.49
N TRP A 83 -1.57 -11.40 5.46
CA TRP A 83 -0.37 -12.23 5.37
C TRP A 83 -0.44 -13.24 4.24
N ALA A 84 -1.62 -13.83 4.02
CA ALA A 84 -1.83 -14.77 2.93
C ALA A 84 -1.70 -14.09 1.56
N HIS A 85 -2.34 -12.94 1.37
CA HIS A 85 -2.40 -12.26 0.08
C HIS A 85 -1.11 -11.49 -0.26
N TYR A 86 -0.51 -10.80 0.73
CA TYR A 86 0.51 -9.79 0.45
C TYR A 86 1.90 -10.11 1.00
N ALA A 87 2.02 -11.16 1.84
CA ALA A 87 3.29 -11.60 2.41
C ALA A 87 3.66 -13.04 1.98
N ASP A 88 3.55 -13.35 0.71
CA ASP A 88 3.94 -14.66 0.15
C ASP A 88 3.38 -15.84 0.95
N CYS A 89 2.06 -15.86 1.19
CA CYS A 89 1.41 -16.90 1.99
C CYS A 89 2.08 -17.09 3.36
N HIS A 90 2.20 -16.03 4.15
CA HIS A 90 2.82 -15.96 5.47
C HIS A 90 4.35 -16.19 5.49
N ARG A 91 5.02 -16.36 4.33
CA ARG A 91 6.47 -16.54 4.24
C ARG A 91 7.25 -15.24 4.03
N GLY A 92 6.54 -14.18 3.70
CA GLY A 92 7.09 -12.84 3.54
C GLY A 92 7.30 -12.09 4.84
N VAL A 93 7.29 -10.78 4.77
CA VAL A 93 7.47 -9.87 5.90
C VAL A 93 6.46 -8.74 5.86
N ALA A 94 6.25 -8.07 7.00
CA ALA A 94 5.61 -6.76 7.07
C ALA A 94 6.64 -5.73 7.56
N LEU A 95 6.79 -4.64 6.80
CA LEU A 95 7.56 -3.48 7.22
C LEU A 95 6.66 -2.58 8.07
N GLU A 96 7.07 -2.28 9.30
CA GLU A 96 6.42 -1.29 10.16
C GLU A 96 6.95 0.09 9.78
N LEU A 97 6.08 0.91 9.23
CA LEU A 97 6.43 2.23 8.73
C LEU A 97 5.78 3.31 9.57
N ASN A 98 6.51 4.39 9.77
CA ASN A 98 6.00 5.60 10.42
C ASN A 98 6.00 6.76 9.41
N PRO A 99 4.90 6.97 8.66
CA PRO A 99 4.83 8.03 7.66
C PRO A 99 4.67 9.44 8.27
N GLU A 100 4.65 9.54 9.62
CA GLU A 100 4.32 10.79 10.31
C GLU A 100 2.95 11.35 9.85
N ASP A 101 2.72 12.65 10.04
CA ASP A 101 1.48 13.32 9.63
C ASP A 101 1.62 13.86 8.18
N ASP A 102 2.00 12.99 7.22
CA ASP A 102 2.12 13.39 5.82
C ASP A 102 0.72 13.62 5.21
N PRO A 103 0.46 14.80 4.61
CA PRO A 103 -0.85 15.13 4.02
C PRO A 103 -1.23 14.26 2.82
N ASN A 104 -0.30 13.50 2.25
CA ASN A 104 -0.53 12.57 1.15
C ASN A 104 -0.87 11.15 1.62
N VAL A 105 -1.01 10.95 2.93
CA VAL A 105 -1.41 9.66 3.54
C VAL A 105 -2.90 9.69 3.86
N PHE A 106 -3.66 8.79 3.25
CA PHE A 106 -5.11 8.75 3.34
C PHE A 106 -5.61 7.37 3.79
N ASP A 107 -6.56 7.37 4.71
CA ASP A 107 -7.36 6.18 5.00
C ASP A 107 -8.31 5.89 3.83
N VAL A 108 -8.44 4.62 3.45
CA VAL A 108 -9.40 4.18 2.44
C VAL A 108 -10.81 4.15 3.02
N GLU A 109 -11.76 4.63 2.26
CA GLU A 109 -13.19 4.64 2.56
C GLU A 109 -13.87 3.47 1.88
N TYR A 110 -14.38 2.52 2.68
CA TYR A 110 -15.05 1.34 2.16
C TYR A 110 -16.55 1.56 1.97
N ALA A 111 -17.04 1.25 0.77
CA ALA A 111 -18.45 1.44 0.43
C ALA A 111 -18.95 0.34 -0.52
N ASP A 112 -20.27 0.24 -0.60
CA ASP A 112 -20.95 -0.68 -1.53
C ASP A 112 -21.12 -0.04 -2.91
N GLU A 113 -21.04 1.30 -2.96
CA GLU A 113 -21.19 2.06 -4.20
C GLU A 113 -19.91 2.79 -4.58
N ARG A 114 -19.69 2.90 -5.89
CA ARG A 114 -18.59 3.68 -6.46
C ARG A 114 -18.85 5.18 -6.33
N VAL A 115 -17.80 5.97 -6.42
CA VAL A 115 -17.90 7.43 -6.46
C VAL A 115 -18.71 7.85 -7.69
N ALA A 116 -19.77 8.61 -7.50
CA ALA A 116 -20.55 9.16 -8.60
C ALA A 116 -19.86 10.41 -9.17
N ILE A 117 -19.53 10.38 -10.47
CA ILE A 117 -18.92 11.50 -11.18
C ILE A 117 -19.85 11.93 -12.32
N PRO A 118 -20.29 13.21 -12.38
CA PRO A 118 -21.10 13.72 -13.46
C PRO A 118 -20.43 13.58 -14.82
N PHE A 119 -21.20 13.18 -15.84
CA PHE A 119 -20.70 13.03 -17.20
C PHE A 119 -19.98 14.29 -17.72
N ALA A 120 -20.46 15.49 -17.35
CA ALA A 120 -19.83 16.75 -17.75
C ALA A 120 -18.35 16.86 -17.33
N LYS A 121 -17.95 16.23 -16.20
CA LYS A 121 -16.55 16.19 -15.75
C LYS A 121 -15.73 15.15 -16.54
N ILE A 122 -16.37 14.07 -16.96
CA ILE A 122 -15.73 13.05 -17.79
C ILE A 122 -15.50 13.55 -19.22
N ALA A 123 -16.49 14.29 -19.76
CA ALA A 123 -16.41 14.89 -21.10
C ALA A 123 -15.41 16.04 -21.20
N ASP A 124 -15.20 16.76 -20.09
CA ASP A 124 -14.26 17.86 -20.00
C ASP A 124 -13.40 17.70 -18.72
N PRO A 125 -12.23 17.06 -18.82
CA PRO A 125 -11.34 16.81 -17.67
C PRO A 125 -10.88 18.09 -16.94
N SER A 126 -10.96 19.27 -17.56
CA SER A 126 -10.64 20.55 -16.89
C SER A 126 -11.60 20.88 -15.74
N ARG A 127 -12.78 20.25 -15.73
CA ARG A 127 -13.78 20.35 -14.67
C ARG A 127 -13.57 19.38 -13.51
N PHE A 128 -12.58 18.50 -13.61
CA PHE A 128 -12.26 17.55 -12.55
C PHE A 128 -11.54 18.31 -11.43
N LEU A 129 -12.11 18.28 -10.24
CA LEU A 129 -11.56 18.99 -9.08
C LEU A 129 -10.63 18.06 -8.27
N PRO A 130 -9.71 18.62 -7.47
CA PRO A 130 -8.84 17.82 -6.60
C PRO A 130 -9.61 16.89 -5.65
N GLU A 131 -10.78 17.33 -5.16
CA GLU A 131 -11.66 16.52 -4.30
C GLU A 131 -12.27 15.32 -5.04
N ASP A 132 -12.58 15.45 -6.33
CA ASP A 132 -13.07 14.32 -7.13
C ASP A 132 -12.00 13.23 -7.23
N MET A 133 -10.75 13.64 -7.47
CA MET A 133 -9.61 12.73 -7.51
C MET A 133 -9.37 12.09 -6.14
N THR A 134 -9.39 12.88 -5.08
CA THR A 134 -9.23 12.38 -3.71
C THR A 134 -10.32 11.37 -3.37
N ALA A 135 -11.57 11.63 -3.74
CA ALA A 135 -12.68 10.71 -3.52
C ALA A 135 -12.45 9.37 -4.25
N LEU A 136 -11.99 9.41 -5.51
CA LEU A 136 -11.68 8.20 -6.28
C LEU A 136 -10.51 7.41 -5.67
N LEU A 137 -9.45 8.11 -5.27
CA LEU A 137 -8.24 7.50 -4.71
C LEU A 137 -8.47 6.87 -3.33
N ARG A 138 -9.49 7.32 -2.60
CA ARG A 138 -9.84 6.82 -1.27
C ARG A 138 -10.93 5.76 -1.28
N ARG A 139 -11.75 5.66 -2.34
CA ARG A 139 -12.88 4.74 -2.38
C ARG A 139 -12.46 3.33 -2.77
N LYS A 140 -12.92 2.33 -1.99
CA LYS A 140 -12.72 0.91 -2.31
C LYS A 140 -13.97 0.10 -1.95
N CYS A 141 -14.18 -1.02 -2.65
CA CYS A 141 -15.27 -1.93 -2.36
C CYS A 141 -15.21 -2.45 -0.92
N ARG A 142 -16.36 -2.50 -0.23
CA ARG A 142 -16.48 -2.96 1.16
C ARG A 142 -15.92 -4.36 1.40
N SER A 143 -15.92 -5.23 0.40
CA SER A 143 -15.33 -6.57 0.51
C SER A 143 -13.83 -6.56 0.86
N TRP A 144 -13.12 -5.44 0.61
CA TRP A 144 -11.72 -5.26 0.97
C TRP A 144 -11.51 -4.60 2.34
N GLN A 145 -12.56 -4.40 3.14
CA GLN A 145 -12.48 -3.68 4.41
C GLN A 145 -11.53 -4.32 5.44
N TYR A 146 -11.29 -5.64 5.34
CA TYR A 146 -10.32 -6.34 6.18
C TYR A 146 -8.90 -5.80 6.02
N GLU A 147 -8.57 -5.18 4.87
CA GLU A 147 -7.25 -4.61 4.62
C GLU A 147 -6.94 -3.42 5.52
N LYS A 148 -7.96 -2.71 6.02
CA LYS A 148 -7.77 -1.43 6.74
C LYS A 148 -6.73 -0.57 6.06
N GLU A 149 -6.91 -0.42 4.73
CA GLU A 149 -5.89 0.14 3.83
C GLU A 149 -5.67 1.63 4.10
N VAL A 150 -4.41 2.00 4.04
CA VAL A 150 -3.94 3.39 4.07
C VAL A 150 -3.05 3.59 2.86
N ARG A 151 -3.32 4.61 2.06
CA ARG A 151 -2.60 4.92 0.83
C ARG A 151 -1.69 6.12 1.03
N PHE A 152 -0.43 5.99 0.67
CA PHE A 152 0.47 7.11 0.45
C PHE A 152 0.56 7.35 -1.05
N ILE A 153 0.09 8.52 -1.48
CA ILE A 153 -0.03 8.89 -2.89
C ILE A 153 1.00 9.97 -3.20
N MET A 154 1.71 9.81 -4.29
CA MET A 154 2.79 10.74 -4.65
C MET A 154 2.95 10.90 -6.16
N PRO A 155 3.46 12.05 -6.62
CA PRO A 155 3.94 12.20 -7.99
C PRO A 155 5.09 11.23 -8.28
N LEU A 156 5.05 10.55 -9.43
CA LEU A 156 6.14 9.65 -9.85
C LEU A 156 7.47 10.37 -10.09
N THR A 157 7.45 11.68 -10.20
CA THR A 157 8.66 12.52 -10.29
C THR A 157 9.55 12.45 -9.05
N TYR A 158 9.02 12.01 -7.90
CA TYR A 158 9.80 11.75 -6.68
C TYR A 158 10.47 10.37 -6.68
N CYS A 159 10.12 9.52 -7.63
CA CYS A 159 10.62 8.15 -7.72
C CYS A 159 11.78 8.04 -8.71
N THR A 160 12.71 7.14 -8.43
CA THR A 160 13.72 6.71 -9.39
C THR A 160 13.16 5.55 -10.20
N ARG A 161 13.28 5.60 -11.53
CA ARG A 161 12.86 4.50 -12.39
C ARG A 161 13.98 3.45 -12.52
N ARG A 162 13.64 2.18 -12.30
CA ARG A 162 14.50 1.01 -12.56
C ARG A 162 13.78 0.05 -13.52
N GLY A 163 14.11 0.12 -14.81
CA GLY A 163 13.34 -0.57 -15.85
C GLY A 163 11.89 -0.06 -15.86
N ASP A 164 10.94 -0.94 -15.63
CA ASP A 164 9.51 -0.60 -15.59
C ASP A 164 8.96 -0.36 -14.17
N ILE A 165 9.85 -0.31 -13.16
CA ILE A 165 9.46 -0.17 -11.75
C ILE A 165 9.86 1.22 -11.25
N PHE A 166 8.97 1.83 -10.47
CA PHE A 166 9.23 3.06 -9.74
C PHE A 166 9.66 2.74 -8.31
N MET A 167 10.75 3.35 -7.87
CA MET A 167 11.37 3.13 -6.57
C MET A 167 11.45 4.45 -5.81
N LEU A 168 10.96 4.48 -4.57
CA LEU A 168 10.99 5.64 -3.69
C LEU A 168 12.04 5.44 -2.60
N PRO A 169 12.99 6.37 -2.42
CA PRO A 169 13.86 6.37 -1.25
C PRO A 169 13.05 6.76 -0.01
N LEU A 170 12.99 5.87 0.99
CA LEU A 170 12.34 6.21 2.25
C LEU A 170 13.26 7.06 3.13
N PRO A 171 12.74 8.07 3.84
CA PRO A 171 13.52 8.88 4.79
C PRO A 171 14.09 8.04 5.94
N ASP A 172 15.14 8.55 6.59
CA ASP A 172 15.66 7.98 7.83
C ASP A 172 14.58 8.07 8.91
N GLY A 173 14.46 7.01 9.72
CA GLY A 173 13.41 6.93 10.75
C GLY A 173 12.04 6.48 10.25
N PHE A 174 11.84 6.40 8.94
CA PHE A 174 10.56 5.94 8.39
C PHE A 174 10.30 4.44 8.64
N LEU A 175 11.35 3.61 8.63
CA LEU A 175 11.27 2.20 9.01
C LEU A 175 11.41 2.08 10.54
N HIS A 176 10.33 1.71 11.21
CA HIS A 176 10.30 1.46 12.65
C HIS A 176 10.65 0.01 12.99
N GLY A 177 10.18 -0.95 12.19
CA GLY A 177 10.44 -2.36 12.44
C GLY A 177 10.19 -3.26 11.24
N ILE A 178 10.53 -4.54 11.43
CA ILE A 178 10.32 -5.61 10.46
C ILE A 178 9.68 -6.77 11.18
N ILE A 179 8.54 -7.24 10.68
CA ILE A 179 7.86 -8.41 11.21
C ILE A 179 8.07 -9.55 10.21
N LEU A 180 8.80 -10.58 10.62
CA LEU A 180 8.96 -11.80 9.85
C LEU A 180 7.69 -12.62 9.93
N GLY A 181 7.15 -13.05 8.79
CA GLY A 181 5.94 -13.87 8.73
C GLY A 181 6.09 -15.19 9.48
N TYR A 182 4.96 -15.81 9.83
CA TYR A 182 4.95 -17.08 10.59
C TYR A 182 5.80 -18.16 9.92
N GLY A 183 5.68 -18.31 8.61
CA GLY A 183 6.47 -19.26 7.79
C GLY A 183 7.70 -18.64 7.11
N CYS A 184 8.13 -17.44 7.52
CA CYS A 184 9.27 -16.77 6.91
C CYS A 184 10.57 -17.58 7.10
N PRO A 185 11.32 -17.88 6.01
CA PRO A 185 12.54 -18.67 6.08
C PRO A 185 13.72 -17.91 6.68
N LEU A 186 13.64 -16.58 6.78
CA LEU A 186 14.69 -15.78 7.39
C LEU A 186 14.62 -15.90 8.91
N ASP A 187 15.77 -16.07 9.53
CA ASP A 187 15.92 -15.89 10.98
C ASP A 187 16.21 -14.42 11.33
N GLU A 188 15.95 -14.07 12.58
CA GLU A 188 16.10 -12.71 13.09
C GLU A 188 17.56 -12.25 13.06
N GLN A 189 18.51 -13.15 13.32
CA GLN A 189 19.94 -12.85 13.31
C GLN A 189 20.43 -12.46 11.90
N THR A 190 19.99 -13.19 10.87
CA THR A 190 20.29 -12.87 9.47
C THR A 190 19.78 -11.47 9.10
N VAL A 191 18.57 -11.11 9.54
CA VAL A 191 18.03 -9.77 9.30
C VAL A 191 18.78 -8.71 10.08
N ARG A 192 19.13 -8.96 11.36
CA ARG A 192 19.93 -8.05 12.18
C ARG A 192 21.27 -7.74 11.52
N GLN A 193 22.00 -8.75 11.06
CA GLN A 193 23.29 -8.55 10.36
C GLN A 193 23.17 -7.66 9.11
N LYS A 194 22.00 -7.65 8.45
CA LYS A 194 21.77 -6.77 7.28
C LYS A 194 21.39 -5.34 7.69
N LEU A 195 20.89 -5.15 8.89
CA LEU A 195 20.56 -3.84 9.45
C LEU A 195 21.78 -3.18 10.12
N ASP A 196 22.69 -3.99 10.67
CA ASP A 196 23.82 -3.50 11.48
C ASP A 196 24.76 -2.59 10.67
N GLY A 197 25.07 -1.43 11.26
CA GLY A 197 25.89 -0.39 10.64
C GLY A 197 25.22 0.32 9.46
N GLY A 198 24.00 -0.09 9.11
CA GLY A 198 23.24 0.51 8.02
C GLY A 198 22.25 1.58 8.49
N ARG A 199 21.59 2.18 7.51
CA ARG A 199 20.60 3.25 7.66
C ARG A 199 19.42 2.89 8.57
N PHE A 200 19.06 1.61 8.62
CA PHE A 200 17.91 1.10 9.37
C PHE A 200 18.32 0.29 10.61
N SER A 201 19.51 0.52 11.16
CA SER A 201 20.06 -0.23 12.29
C SER A 201 19.19 -0.16 13.56
N SER A 202 18.39 0.90 13.73
CA SER A 202 17.45 1.06 14.84
C SER A 202 16.14 0.28 14.68
N ALA A 203 15.88 -0.31 13.51
CA ALA A 203 14.62 -1.02 13.28
C ALA A 203 14.49 -2.26 14.18
N VAL A 204 13.31 -2.43 14.78
CA VAL A 204 13.00 -3.56 15.66
C VAL A 204 12.62 -4.77 14.81
N ILE A 205 13.21 -5.93 15.11
CA ILE A 205 12.85 -7.18 14.47
C ILE A 205 11.85 -7.91 15.34
N LYS A 206 10.76 -8.37 14.71
CA LYS A 206 9.68 -9.13 15.33
C LYS A 206 9.38 -10.35 14.51
N ARG A 207 8.70 -11.34 15.12
CA ARG A 207 8.16 -12.50 14.40
C ARG A 207 6.65 -12.58 14.59
N ALA A 208 5.96 -12.88 13.52
CA ALA A 208 4.54 -13.18 13.55
C ALA A 208 4.30 -14.52 14.26
N ARG A 209 3.38 -14.53 15.22
CA ARG A 209 2.94 -15.70 15.98
C ARG A 209 1.43 -15.81 15.87
N LEU A 210 0.94 -17.04 15.79
CA LEU A 210 -0.49 -17.32 15.83
C LEU A 210 -1.00 -17.15 17.26
N ASP A 211 -2.17 -16.54 17.41
CA ASP A 211 -2.87 -16.53 18.70
C ASP A 211 -3.43 -17.91 19.00
N ASP A 212 -3.39 -18.32 20.26
CA ASP A 212 -3.84 -19.66 20.68
C ASP A 212 -5.37 -19.81 20.75
N ARG A 213 -6.12 -18.70 20.68
CA ARG A 213 -7.59 -18.68 20.90
C ARG A 213 -8.36 -18.00 19.78
N THR A 214 -7.77 -17.05 19.11
CA THR A 214 -8.38 -16.28 18.03
C THR A 214 -7.70 -16.58 16.69
N PHE A 215 -8.21 -16.02 15.60
CA PHE A 215 -7.53 -16.09 14.29
C PHE A 215 -6.57 -14.95 14.07
N GLU A 216 -6.16 -14.24 15.12
CA GLU A 216 -5.24 -13.11 14.98
C GLU A 216 -3.79 -13.53 14.93
N ILE A 217 -2.98 -12.67 14.33
CA ILE A 217 -1.51 -12.78 14.28
C ILE A 217 -0.92 -11.68 15.16
N HIS A 218 -0.01 -12.07 16.05
CA HIS A 218 0.70 -11.16 16.92
C HIS A 218 2.14 -10.97 16.48
N ALA A 219 2.60 -9.73 16.44
CA ALA A 219 4.01 -9.40 16.22
C ALA A 219 4.75 -9.42 17.56
N VAL A 220 5.57 -10.44 17.77
CA VAL A 220 6.31 -10.64 19.03
C VAL A 220 7.77 -10.28 18.83
N HIS A 221 8.29 -9.41 19.67
CA HIS A 221 9.72 -9.09 19.74
C HIS A 221 10.45 -10.19 20.52
N ASN A 222 11.56 -10.66 19.97
CA ASN A 222 12.47 -11.56 20.69
C ASN A 222 13.54 -10.73 21.39
N PRO A 223 13.54 -10.64 22.73
CA PRO A 223 14.48 -9.82 23.48
C PRO A 223 15.94 -10.31 23.37
N ASP A 224 16.16 -11.55 22.94
CA ASP A 224 17.49 -12.16 22.80
C ASP A 224 18.18 -11.78 21.48
N CYS A 225 17.47 -11.17 20.55
CA CYS A 225 18.01 -10.65 19.29
C CYS A 225 18.29 -9.13 19.41
N LYS A 226 19.32 -8.79 20.20
CA LYS A 226 19.88 -7.43 20.28
C LYS A 226 20.99 -7.22 19.27
#